data_34c1afef7c202916ba32ac2c6b663b75
#
_entry.id   34c1afef7c202916ba32ac2c6b663b75
#
_cell.length_a   1.000
_cell.length_b   1.000
_cell.length_c   1.000
_cell.angle_alpha   90.00
_cell.angle_beta   90.00
_cell.angle_gamma   90.00
#
_symmetry.space_group_name_H-M   'P 1'
#
loop_
_entity.id
_entity.type
_entity.pdbx_description
1 polymer ?
#
loop_
_entity_poly.entity_id
_entity_poly.type
_entity_poly.pdbx_seq_one_letter_code
_entity_poly.pdbx_strand_id
1 'polypeptide(L)'
;RLGYMTTLIYSGVALVTGYLFLYDSDGIMTTWLSGIFPNMDKNWFSGFNAVLFTMTFACTSNHALFLRNAIRAIDYNTVEAARNLGGKPFKVLLKVVFPTLIPTLFSLTVMTFITGLCAMSAPTLLGYDSINPEIVRLAGSSSADEAFPQARAALLSIILAMFTIILLTVLSSYERKGHYLSVSKTKAKLVKQKITNPVANVLAHIYAYVLFIIYMTPVVMIVLFAFQNYPAIRSKTLSMDQFTLINFFGQQDYEFLTNRGKLKTRTGAISGLFANADTVGGIRLSFVLSAIAAALACAIVGGAGHTIF
;
A
#
# COMPACT_ATOMS: atom_id res chain seq x y z
N ARG A 1 3.99 -16.36 1.33
CA ARG A 1 4.19 -15.73 0.02
C ARG A 1 2.97 -14.90 -0.42
N LEU A 2 1.76 -15.45 -0.31
CA LEU A 2 0.53 -14.74 -0.67
C LEU A 2 0.31 -13.51 0.21
N GLY A 3 0.59 -13.56 1.51
CA GLY A 3 0.38 -12.45 2.44
C GLY A 3 1.10 -11.15 2.07
N TYR A 4 2.33 -11.23 1.50
CA TYR A 4 3.04 -10.01 1.05
C TYR A 4 2.49 -9.42 -0.26
N MET A 5 1.70 -10.17 -1.00
CA MET A 5 1.10 -9.72 -2.26
C MET A 5 -0.33 -9.20 -2.07
N THR A 6 -0.90 -9.34 -0.88
CA THR A 6 -2.27 -8.88 -0.60
C THR A 6 -2.42 -7.38 -0.81
N THR A 7 -1.38 -6.59 -0.47
CA THR A 7 -1.40 -5.13 -0.66
C THR A 7 -1.40 -4.69 -2.13
N LEU A 8 -1.10 -5.57 -3.09
CA LEU A 8 -1.28 -5.31 -4.52
C LEU A 8 -2.75 -5.42 -4.96
N ILE A 9 -3.55 -6.18 -4.22
CA ILE A 9 -4.94 -6.46 -4.55
C ILE A 9 -5.87 -5.39 -3.95
N TYR A 10 -5.52 -4.90 -2.75
CA TYR A 10 -6.34 -3.92 -2.05
C TYR A 10 -6.02 -2.50 -2.46
N SER A 11 -7.06 -1.68 -2.59
CA SER A 11 -6.88 -0.24 -2.78
C SER A 11 -6.21 0.39 -1.55
N GLY A 12 -5.48 1.49 -1.75
CA GLY A 12 -4.87 2.22 -0.64
C GLY A 12 -5.88 2.63 0.43
N VAL A 13 -7.12 2.98 0.04
CA VAL A 13 -8.23 3.31 0.95
C VAL A 13 -8.56 2.13 1.85
N ALA A 14 -8.75 0.93 1.28
CA ALA A 14 -9.08 -0.26 2.06
C ALA A 14 -7.98 -0.60 3.06
N LEU A 15 -6.71 -0.51 2.66
CA LEU A 15 -5.58 -0.79 3.53
C LEU A 15 -5.53 0.18 4.73
N VAL A 16 -5.69 1.48 4.48
CA VAL A 16 -5.72 2.52 5.53
C VAL A 16 -6.88 2.27 6.50
N THR A 17 -8.07 1.99 5.96
CA THR A 17 -9.26 1.70 6.79
C THR A 17 -9.02 0.48 7.69
N GLY A 18 -8.41 -0.57 7.17
CA GLY A 18 -8.06 -1.75 7.97
C GLY A 18 -7.09 -1.45 9.10
N TYR A 19 -6.11 -0.58 8.87
CA TYR A 19 -5.19 -0.13 9.92
C TYR A 19 -5.87 0.78 10.93
N LEU A 20 -6.81 1.64 10.50
CA LEU A 20 -7.59 2.49 11.42
C LEU A 20 -8.47 1.66 12.36
N PHE A 21 -9.06 0.56 11.91
CA PHE A 21 -9.81 -0.34 12.81
C PHE A 21 -8.93 -0.92 13.93
N LEU A 22 -7.62 -1.03 13.70
CA LEU A 22 -6.69 -1.58 14.68
C LEU A 22 -6.04 -0.53 15.57
N TYR A 23 -5.48 0.51 14.94
CA TYR A 23 -4.48 1.38 15.55
C TYR A 23 -4.98 2.78 15.87
N ASP A 24 -6.17 3.18 15.41
CA ASP A 24 -6.76 4.48 15.77
C ASP A 24 -7.00 4.59 17.30
N SER A 25 -7.30 5.76 17.80
CA SER A 25 -7.52 6.06 19.22
C SER A 25 -8.45 5.08 19.94
N ASP A 26 -9.52 4.66 19.25
CA ASP A 26 -10.50 3.69 19.70
C ASP A 26 -10.33 2.31 19.03
N GLY A 27 -9.19 2.09 18.36
CA GLY A 27 -8.88 0.86 17.67
C GLY A 27 -8.66 -0.32 18.63
N ILE A 28 -8.90 -1.54 18.13
CA ILE A 28 -8.82 -2.77 18.94
C ILE A 28 -7.44 -2.91 19.60
N MET A 29 -6.36 -2.72 18.83
CA MET A 29 -5.00 -2.85 19.34
C MET A 29 -4.64 -1.72 20.31
N THR A 30 -5.05 -0.49 20.02
CA THR A 30 -4.82 0.67 20.90
C THR A 30 -5.55 0.49 22.23
N THR A 31 -6.79 0.03 22.20
CA THR A 31 -7.56 -0.26 23.40
C THR A 31 -6.92 -1.37 24.23
N TRP A 32 -6.46 -2.44 23.60
CA TRP A 32 -5.76 -3.53 24.27
C TRP A 32 -4.42 -3.07 24.88
N LEU A 33 -3.60 -2.31 24.14
CA LEU A 33 -2.34 -1.77 24.61
C LEU A 33 -2.52 -0.76 25.74
N SER A 34 -3.56 0.09 25.69
CA SER A 34 -3.85 1.05 26.77
C SER A 34 -4.25 0.36 28.07
N GLY A 35 -4.78 -0.86 28.00
CA GLY A 35 -5.03 -1.70 29.17
C GLY A 35 -3.74 -2.20 29.85
N ILE A 36 -2.67 -2.43 29.05
CA ILE A 36 -1.35 -2.86 29.55
C ILE A 36 -0.50 -1.66 29.95
N PHE A 37 -0.56 -0.58 29.17
CA PHE A 37 0.20 0.67 29.34
C PHE A 37 -0.74 1.86 29.54
N PRO A 38 -1.22 2.14 30.76
CA PRO A 38 -2.22 3.19 31.01
C PRO A 38 -1.78 4.61 30.59
N ASN A 39 -0.47 4.88 30.54
CA ASN A 39 0.10 6.18 30.20
C ASN A 39 0.41 6.32 28.68
N MET A 40 -0.01 5.37 27.86
CA MET A 40 0.20 5.42 26.41
C MET A 40 -0.69 6.49 25.78
N ASP A 41 -0.12 7.30 24.89
CA ASP A 41 -0.92 8.20 24.05
C ASP A 41 -1.79 7.36 23.10
N LYS A 42 -3.11 7.49 23.21
CA LYS A 42 -4.06 6.78 22.36
C LYS A 42 -4.02 7.28 20.90
N ASN A 43 -3.53 8.51 20.67
CA ASN A 43 -3.39 9.08 19.33
C ASN A 43 -2.05 8.75 18.66
N TRP A 44 -1.35 7.73 19.12
CA TRP A 44 -0.04 7.33 18.59
C TRP A 44 -0.06 7.02 17.07
N PHE A 45 -1.18 6.53 16.57
CA PHE A 45 -1.39 6.23 15.15
C PHE A 45 -2.10 7.39 14.44
N SER A 46 -1.45 8.54 14.39
CA SER A 46 -1.97 9.75 13.74
C SER A 46 -0.86 10.53 13.03
N GLY A 47 -1.24 11.45 12.16
CA GLY A 47 -0.32 12.37 11.49
C GLY A 47 0.76 11.67 10.65
N PHE A 48 1.95 12.22 10.66
CA PHE A 48 3.08 11.75 9.86
C PHE A 48 3.45 10.28 10.11
N ASN A 49 3.48 9.84 11.37
CA ASN A 49 3.87 8.48 11.71
C ASN A 49 2.90 7.43 11.16
N ALA A 50 1.61 7.70 11.22
CA ALA A 50 0.58 6.81 10.68
C ALA A 50 0.64 6.73 9.14
N VAL A 51 0.84 7.87 8.48
CA VAL A 51 1.03 7.93 7.02
C VAL A 51 2.28 7.16 6.62
N LEU A 52 3.42 7.42 7.28
CA LEU A 52 4.68 6.73 7.01
C LEU A 52 4.55 5.21 7.18
N PHE A 53 3.95 4.77 8.28
CA PHE A 53 3.69 3.34 8.54
C PHE A 53 2.85 2.72 7.42
N THR A 54 1.70 3.31 7.14
CA THR A 54 0.75 2.78 6.15
C THR A 54 1.37 2.73 4.75
N MET A 55 2.06 3.79 4.33
CA MET A 55 2.70 3.85 3.02
C MET A 55 3.87 2.89 2.90
N THR A 56 4.67 2.73 3.95
CA THR A 56 5.77 1.74 3.97
C THR A 56 5.24 0.35 3.70
N PHE A 57 4.18 -0.06 4.40
CA PHE A 57 3.60 -1.38 4.20
C PHE A 57 2.88 -1.51 2.85
N ALA A 58 2.19 -0.48 2.37
CA ALA A 58 1.58 -0.47 1.05
C ALA A 58 2.59 -0.68 -0.08
N CYS A 59 3.75 -0.02 -0.02
CA CYS A 59 4.79 -0.11 -1.06
C CYS A 59 5.63 -1.39 -1.00
N THR A 60 5.66 -2.08 0.14
CA THR A 60 6.54 -3.27 0.33
C THR A 60 6.20 -4.41 -0.64
N SER A 61 4.96 -4.57 -1.07
CA SER A 61 4.58 -5.60 -2.04
C SER A 61 5.27 -5.43 -3.39
N ASN A 62 5.37 -4.19 -3.88
CA ASN A 62 6.11 -3.89 -5.09
C ASN A 62 7.58 -4.25 -4.93
N HIS A 63 8.21 -3.85 -3.80
CA HIS A 63 9.59 -4.21 -3.51
C HIS A 63 9.79 -5.72 -3.46
N ALA A 64 8.92 -6.45 -2.78
CA ALA A 64 9.00 -7.90 -2.69
C ALA A 64 8.89 -8.58 -4.07
N LEU A 65 8.02 -8.08 -4.95
CA LEU A 65 7.85 -8.61 -6.31
C LEU A 65 9.08 -8.37 -7.18
N PHE A 66 9.52 -7.12 -7.29
CA PHE A 66 10.64 -6.75 -8.15
C PHE A 66 11.97 -7.31 -7.64
N LEU A 67 12.22 -7.22 -6.33
CA LEU A 67 13.44 -7.77 -5.73
C LEU A 67 13.54 -9.29 -5.90
N ARG A 68 12.41 -10.00 -5.77
CA ARG A 68 12.35 -11.44 -6.05
C ARG A 68 12.72 -11.76 -7.49
N ASN A 69 12.25 -10.96 -8.45
CA ASN A 69 12.57 -11.15 -9.86
C ASN A 69 14.05 -10.85 -10.12
N ALA A 70 14.59 -9.79 -9.52
CA ALA A 70 16.00 -9.44 -9.62
C ALA A 70 16.91 -10.53 -9.01
N ILE A 71 16.56 -11.06 -7.82
CA ILE A 71 17.28 -12.17 -7.20
C ILE A 71 17.26 -13.41 -8.11
N ARG A 72 16.12 -13.71 -8.74
CA ARG A 72 16.03 -14.86 -9.66
C ARG A 72 16.83 -14.68 -10.95
N ALA A 73 17.12 -13.44 -11.33
CA ALA A 73 17.92 -13.11 -12.49
C ALA A 73 19.43 -13.22 -12.25
N ILE A 74 19.87 -13.36 -10.99
CA ILE A 74 21.27 -13.56 -10.63
C ILE A 74 21.71 -14.95 -11.12
N ASP A 75 22.89 -15.02 -11.76
CA ASP A 75 23.48 -16.27 -12.16
C ASP A 75 24.05 -17.02 -10.95
N TYR A 76 23.56 -18.23 -10.73
CA TYR A 76 24.00 -19.10 -9.63
C TYR A 76 25.50 -19.42 -9.72
N ASN A 77 26.07 -19.56 -10.92
CA ASN A 77 27.48 -19.84 -11.11
C ASN A 77 28.39 -18.79 -10.45
N THR A 78 27.96 -17.52 -10.44
CA THR A 78 28.70 -16.44 -9.76
C THR A 78 28.70 -16.64 -8.23
N VAL A 79 27.57 -17.07 -7.68
CA VAL A 79 27.43 -17.36 -6.24
C VAL A 79 28.24 -18.60 -5.86
N GLU A 80 28.23 -19.63 -6.69
CA GLU A 80 28.97 -20.86 -6.50
C GLU A 80 30.49 -20.64 -6.58
N ALA A 81 30.96 -19.89 -7.57
CA ALA A 81 32.36 -19.51 -7.69
C ALA A 81 32.87 -18.77 -6.44
N ALA A 82 32.09 -17.79 -5.94
CA ALA A 82 32.45 -17.09 -4.72
C ALA A 82 32.52 -17.99 -3.48
N ARG A 83 31.71 -19.06 -3.43
CA ARG A 83 31.76 -20.07 -2.36
C ARG A 83 32.94 -20.98 -2.48
N ASN A 84 33.26 -21.46 -3.69
CA ASN A 84 34.43 -22.30 -3.96
C ASN A 84 35.73 -21.57 -3.60
N LEU A 85 35.75 -20.23 -3.67
CA LEU A 85 36.82 -19.39 -3.17
C LEU A 85 36.83 -19.20 -1.63
N GLY A 86 36.04 -20.00 -0.88
CA GLY A 86 36.01 -19.98 0.58
C GLY A 86 35.07 -18.90 1.17
N GLY A 87 34.22 -18.30 0.38
CA GLY A 87 33.26 -17.29 0.84
C GLY A 87 32.18 -17.86 1.78
N LYS A 88 32.13 -17.39 3.02
CA LYS A 88 31.04 -17.72 3.94
C LYS A 88 29.69 -17.20 3.38
N PRO A 89 28.55 -17.89 3.62
CA PRO A 89 27.25 -17.53 3.04
C PRO A 89 26.86 -16.05 3.19
N PHE A 90 27.05 -15.49 4.37
CA PHE A 90 26.75 -14.08 4.64
C PHE A 90 27.68 -13.11 3.89
N LYS A 91 28.97 -13.46 3.76
CA LYS A 91 29.95 -12.66 3.02
C LYS A 91 29.65 -12.68 1.52
N VAL A 92 29.22 -13.82 0.97
CA VAL A 92 28.81 -13.94 -0.42
C VAL A 92 27.52 -13.13 -0.67
N LEU A 93 26.56 -13.17 0.26
CA LEU A 93 25.36 -12.34 0.18
C LEU A 93 25.70 -10.85 0.10
N LEU A 94 26.55 -10.35 0.99
CA LEU A 94 26.88 -8.91 1.04
C LEU A 94 27.84 -8.46 -0.06
N LYS A 95 28.79 -9.30 -0.51
CA LYS A 95 29.83 -8.89 -1.46
C LYS A 95 29.53 -9.24 -2.91
N VAL A 96 28.61 -10.18 -3.16
CA VAL A 96 28.27 -10.64 -4.51
C VAL A 96 26.80 -10.36 -4.81
N VAL A 97 25.89 -10.90 -4.01
CA VAL A 97 24.43 -10.79 -4.30
C VAL A 97 23.93 -9.35 -4.11
N PHE A 98 24.25 -8.73 -2.99
CA PHE A 98 23.76 -7.39 -2.68
C PHE A 98 24.22 -6.33 -3.70
N PRO A 99 25.50 -6.23 -4.09
CA PRO A 99 25.94 -5.31 -5.13
C PRO A 99 25.23 -5.50 -6.46
N THR A 100 24.96 -6.73 -6.84
CA THR A 100 24.21 -7.04 -8.08
C THR A 100 22.74 -6.54 -8.01
N LEU A 101 22.20 -6.41 -6.81
CA LEU A 101 20.83 -5.91 -6.59
C LEU A 101 20.73 -4.38 -6.45
N ILE A 102 21.84 -3.68 -6.23
CA ILE A 102 21.85 -2.21 -6.02
C ILE A 102 21.09 -1.46 -7.13
N PRO A 103 21.24 -1.74 -8.43
CA PRO A 103 20.51 -1.03 -9.47
C PRO A 103 18.98 -1.20 -9.31
N THR A 104 18.54 -2.43 -9.07
CA THR A 104 17.11 -2.70 -8.84
C THR A 104 16.60 -2.02 -7.59
N LEU A 105 17.38 -2.04 -6.50
CA LEU A 105 17.02 -1.35 -5.26
C LEU A 105 16.92 0.16 -5.47
N PHE A 106 17.85 0.75 -6.22
CA PHE A 106 17.80 2.16 -6.56
C PHE A 106 16.56 2.52 -7.38
N SER A 107 16.25 1.75 -8.43
CA SER A 107 15.05 1.93 -9.25
C SER A 107 13.78 1.83 -8.41
N LEU A 108 13.70 0.83 -7.52
CA LEU A 108 12.58 0.66 -6.61
C LEU A 108 12.44 1.83 -5.62
N THR A 109 13.55 2.33 -5.10
CA THR A 109 13.53 3.48 -4.18
C THR A 109 12.98 4.72 -4.87
N VAL A 110 13.44 5.02 -6.10
CA VAL A 110 12.93 6.16 -6.87
C VAL A 110 11.45 5.99 -7.20
N MET A 111 11.04 4.80 -7.65
CA MET A 111 9.63 4.51 -7.94
C MET A 111 8.74 4.65 -6.71
N THR A 112 9.21 4.18 -5.55
CA THR A 112 8.48 4.33 -4.28
C THR A 112 8.38 5.78 -3.86
N PHE A 113 9.44 6.55 -4.06
CA PHE A 113 9.44 7.98 -3.76
C PHE A 113 8.41 8.73 -4.62
N ILE A 114 8.37 8.45 -5.92
CA ILE A 114 7.36 9.01 -6.83
C ILE A 114 5.95 8.61 -6.40
N THR A 115 5.75 7.31 -6.07
CA THR A 115 4.45 6.83 -5.57
C THR A 115 4.05 7.54 -4.28
N GLY A 116 5.02 7.82 -3.41
CA GLY A 116 4.82 8.58 -2.18
C GLY A 116 4.39 10.02 -2.43
N LEU A 117 5.03 10.71 -3.37
CA LEU A 117 4.66 12.08 -3.76
C LEU A 117 3.25 12.15 -4.35
N CYS A 118 2.83 11.12 -5.08
CA CYS A 118 1.50 11.03 -5.69
C CYS A 118 0.44 10.40 -4.76
N ALA A 119 0.80 10.06 -3.52
CA ALA A 119 -0.13 9.42 -2.60
C ALA A 119 -1.25 10.39 -2.20
N MET A 120 -2.47 9.89 -2.23
CA MET A 120 -3.67 10.63 -1.87
C MET A 120 -4.42 9.98 -0.71
N SER A 121 -4.73 8.68 -0.82
CA SER A 121 -5.64 8.00 0.09
C SER A 121 -5.13 7.95 1.54
N ALA A 122 -3.86 7.63 1.76
CA ALA A 122 -3.32 7.54 3.12
C ALA A 122 -3.26 8.91 3.81
N PRO A 123 -2.69 9.97 3.21
CA PRO A 123 -2.69 11.29 3.83
C PRO A 123 -4.10 11.81 4.11
N THR A 124 -5.02 11.71 3.13
CA THR A 124 -6.39 12.21 3.27
C THR A 124 -7.15 11.51 4.39
N LEU A 125 -7.08 10.17 4.48
CA LEU A 125 -7.81 9.41 5.50
C LEU A 125 -7.21 9.55 6.90
N LEU A 126 -5.90 9.80 6.98
CA LEU A 126 -5.18 9.99 8.25
C LEU A 126 -5.10 11.47 8.68
N GLY A 127 -5.75 12.37 7.94
CA GLY A 127 -5.79 13.79 8.26
C GLY A 127 -4.43 14.48 8.22
N TYR A 128 -3.56 14.08 7.29
CA TYR A 128 -2.24 14.65 7.12
C TYR A 128 -2.15 15.42 5.80
N ASP A 129 -1.77 16.69 5.89
CA ASP A 129 -1.64 17.56 4.72
C ASP A 129 -0.43 17.16 3.87
N SER A 130 -0.67 16.83 2.62
CA SER A 130 0.38 16.55 1.64
C SER A 130 0.03 17.17 0.28
N ILE A 131 1.00 17.23 -0.63
CA ILE A 131 0.87 17.99 -1.88
C ILE A 131 -0.34 17.51 -2.70
N ASN A 132 -0.54 16.20 -2.85
CA ASN A 132 -1.56 15.68 -3.74
C ASN A 132 -3.00 15.86 -3.22
N PRO A 133 -3.33 15.57 -1.95
CA PRO A 133 -4.61 15.98 -1.35
C PRO A 133 -4.88 17.47 -1.46
N GLU A 134 -3.86 18.33 -1.26
CA GLU A 134 -4.02 19.78 -1.36
C GLU A 134 -4.32 20.22 -2.80
N ILE A 135 -3.68 19.63 -3.81
CA ILE A 135 -4.02 19.87 -5.23
C ILE A 135 -5.50 19.55 -5.49
N VAL A 136 -5.96 18.39 -5.03
CA VAL A 136 -7.35 17.96 -5.24
C VAL A 136 -8.32 18.87 -4.50
N ARG A 137 -8.02 19.26 -3.26
CA ARG A 137 -8.81 20.21 -2.47
C ARG A 137 -8.96 21.56 -3.18
N LEU A 138 -7.83 22.12 -3.63
CA LEU A 138 -7.82 23.41 -4.31
C LEU A 138 -8.51 23.36 -5.69
N ALA A 139 -8.31 22.28 -6.44
CA ALA A 139 -8.93 22.10 -7.75
C ALA A 139 -10.46 22.00 -7.66
N GLY A 140 -10.98 21.35 -6.60
CA GLY A 140 -12.41 21.21 -6.33
C GLY A 140 -13.04 22.37 -5.56
N SER A 141 -12.24 23.35 -5.09
CA SER A 141 -12.72 24.47 -4.30
C SER A 141 -13.42 25.50 -5.19
N SER A 142 -14.65 25.80 -4.82
CA SER A 142 -15.46 26.89 -5.43
C SER A 142 -15.75 28.02 -4.44
N SER A 143 -15.09 28.00 -3.26
CA SER A 143 -15.32 28.97 -2.21
C SER A 143 -14.70 30.33 -2.54
N ALA A 144 -15.47 31.40 -2.28
CA ALA A 144 -15.00 32.77 -2.47
C ALA A 144 -13.91 33.21 -1.47
N ASP A 145 -13.65 32.38 -0.46
CA ASP A 145 -12.68 32.67 0.62
C ASP A 145 -11.21 32.43 0.22
N GLU A 146 -10.97 31.72 -0.86
CA GLU A 146 -9.61 31.46 -1.36
C GLU A 146 -9.35 32.20 -2.68
N ALA A 147 -8.30 33.02 -2.70
CA ALA A 147 -7.86 33.71 -3.91
C ALA A 147 -7.24 32.73 -4.92
N PHE A 148 -7.89 32.56 -6.06
CA PHE A 148 -7.39 31.76 -7.20
C PHE A 148 -7.03 30.30 -6.85
N PRO A 149 -7.92 29.49 -6.25
CA PRO A 149 -7.57 28.14 -5.79
C PRO A 149 -7.14 27.23 -6.94
N GLN A 150 -7.76 27.32 -8.12
CA GLN A 150 -7.41 26.53 -9.30
C GLN A 150 -6.01 26.87 -9.83
N ALA A 151 -5.61 28.15 -9.81
CA ALA A 151 -4.27 28.57 -10.21
C ALA A 151 -3.20 28.03 -9.24
N ARG A 152 -3.50 28.01 -7.93
CA ARG A 152 -2.62 27.41 -6.92
C ARG A 152 -2.51 25.90 -7.11
N ALA A 153 -3.61 25.21 -7.40
CA ALA A 153 -3.60 23.79 -7.74
C ALA A 153 -2.75 23.50 -8.96
N ALA A 154 -2.87 24.33 -10.01
CA ALA A 154 -2.04 24.20 -11.22
C ALA A 154 -0.55 24.40 -10.93
N LEU A 155 -0.17 25.40 -10.13
CA LEU A 155 1.22 25.63 -9.73
C LEU A 155 1.79 24.44 -8.94
N LEU A 156 1.06 23.92 -7.95
CA LEU A 156 1.50 22.75 -7.19
C LEU A 156 1.66 21.52 -8.08
N SER A 157 0.76 21.35 -9.05
CA SER A 157 0.84 20.24 -10.02
C SER A 157 2.07 20.37 -10.92
N ILE A 158 2.43 21.58 -11.37
CA ILE A 158 3.63 21.82 -12.15
C ILE A 158 4.89 21.52 -11.33
N ILE A 159 4.95 21.99 -10.08
CA ILE A 159 6.08 21.70 -9.18
C ILE A 159 6.24 20.19 -8.99
N LEU A 160 5.15 19.48 -8.72
CA LEU A 160 5.14 18.03 -8.55
C LEU A 160 5.62 17.31 -9.82
N ALA A 161 5.13 17.74 -10.99
CA ALA A 161 5.52 17.18 -12.27
C ALA A 161 7.01 17.44 -12.57
N MET A 162 7.52 18.64 -12.36
CA MET A 162 8.95 18.96 -12.55
C MET A 162 9.84 18.09 -11.66
N PHE A 163 9.48 17.96 -10.38
CA PHE A 163 10.23 17.14 -9.44
C PHE A 163 10.24 15.66 -9.87
N THR A 164 9.09 15.15 -10.30
CA THR A 164 8.95 13.78 -10.80
C THR A 164 9.81 13.55 -12.07
N ILE A 165 9.83 14.51 -13.01
CA ILE A 165 10.67 14.44 -14.23
C ILE A 165 12.15 14.43 -13.87
N ILE A 166 12.58 15.25 -12.92
CA ILE A 166 13.97 15.28 -12.46
C ILE A 166 14.35 13.90 -11.89
N LEU A 167 13.52 13.33 -11.02
CA LEU A 167 13.76 12.00 -10.45
C LEU A 167 13.83 10.89 -11.50
N LEU A 168 12.93 10.89 -12.46
CA LEU A 168 12.93 9.93 -13.57
C LEU A 168 14.18 10.10 -14.46
N THR A 169 14.61 11.33 -14.67
CA THR A 169 15.84 11.60 -15.45
C THR A 169 17.08 11.09 -14.70
N VAL A 170 17.15 11.29 -13.39
CA VAL A 170 18.23 10.75 -12.55
C VAL A 170 18.22 9.23 -12.60
N LEU A 171 17.05 8.59 -12.45
CA LEU A 171 16.90 7.14 -12.55
C LEU A 171 17.38 6.62 -13.91
N SER A 172 16.88 7.18 -15.00
CA SER A 172 17.25 6.81 -16.37
C SER A 172 18.75 6.98 -16.61
N SER A 173 19.35 8.05 -16.11
CA SER A 173 20.80 8.29 -16.22
C SER A 173 21.62 7.27 -15.43
N TYR A 174 21.12 6.85 -14.27
CA TYR A 174 21.75 5.82 -13.46
C TYR A 174 21.68 4.44 -14.14
N GLU A 175 20.51 4.07 -14.66
CA GLU A 175 20.30 2.79 -15.36
C GLU A 175 21.16 2.69 -16.62
N ARG A 176 21.34 3.78 -17.40
CA ARG A 176 22.20 3.80 -18.60
C ARG A 176 23.68 3.61 -18.30
N LYS A 177 24.16 4.08 -17.15
CA LYS A 177 25.57 3.94 -16.75
C LYS A 177 25.92 2.55 -16.23
N GLY A 178 24.93 1.76 -15.84
CA GLY A 178 25.12 0.44 -15.24
C GLY A 178 25.09 -0.67 -16.28
N HIS A 179 26.24 -1.25 -16.61
CA HIS A 179 26.34 -2.53 -17.35
C HIS A 179 26.12 -3.70 -16.39
N TYR A 180 24.93 -3.76 -15.77
CA TYR A 180 24.61 -4.76 -14.74
C TYR A 180 24.01 -6.06 -15.30
N LEU A 181 23.90 -6.19 -16.61
CA LEU A 181 23.39 -7.39 -17.25
C LEU A 181 24.52 -8.39 -17.42
N SER A 182 24.48 -9.46 -16.64
CA SER A 182 25.29 -10.64 -16.86
C SER A 182 24.98 -11.22 -18.26
N VAL A 183 25.96 -11.20 -19.15
CA VAL A 183 25.89 -11.70 -20.55
C VAL A 183 25.95 -13.24 -20.61
N SER A 184 25.77 -13.95 -19.52
CA SER A 184 25.76 -15.39 -19.52
C SER A 184 24.59 -15.94 -20.33
N LYS A 185 24.87 -16.64 -21.41
CA LYS A 185 23.88 -17.29 -22.30
C LYS A 185 23.13 -18.45 -21.58
N THR A 186 23.69 -19.02 -20.53
CA THR A 186 23.11 -20.12 -19.75
C THR A 186 23.08 -19.71 -18.28
N LYS A 187 21.94 -19.18 -17.83
CA LYS A 187 21.73 -18.82 -16.42
C LYS A 187 21.30 -20.07 -15.64
N ALA A 188 22.12 -20.52 -14.70
CA ALA A 188 21.71 -21.52 -13.73
C ALA A 188 20.73 -20.89 -12.71
N LYS A 189 19.60 -21.57 -12.44
CA LYS A 189 18.61 -21.09 -11.46
C LYS A 189 19.19 -21.15 -10.05
N LEU A 190 19.00 -20.05 -9.29
CA LEU A 190 19.34 -20.02 -7.87
C LEU A 190 18.66 -21.16 -7.10
N VAL A 191 19.47 -22.02 -6.48
CA VAL A 191 19.00 -23.09 -5.62
C VAL A 191 18.71 -22.51 -4.23
N LYS A 192 17.56 -22.90 -3.65
CA LYS A 192 17.20 -22.51 -2.29
C LYS A 192 18.22 -23.04 -1.30
N GLN A 193 18.81 -22.17 -0.53
CA GLN A 193 19.77 -22.54 0.51
C GLN A 193 19.10 -22.50 1.87
N LYS A 194 19.40 -23.50 2.69
CA LYS A 194 18.96 -23.54 4.09
C LYS A 194 19.89 -22.66 4.92
N ILE A 195 19.33 -21.92 5.85
CA ILE A 195 20.08 -21.17 6.85
C ILE A 195 20.65 -22.19 7.84
N THR A 196 21.97 -22.37 7.83
CA THR A 196 22.65 -23.39 8.62
C THR A 196 22.67 -23.07 10.12
N ASN A 197 22.68 -21.78 10.48
CA ASN A 197 22.67 -21.35 11.87
C ASN A 197 21.23 -21.44 12.42
N PRO A 198 20.98 -22.27 13.47
CA PRO A 198 19.64 -22.46 14.02
C PRO A 198 19.05 -21.16 14.60
N VAL A 199 19.86 -20.33 15.26
CA VAL A 199 19.40 -19.06 15.83
C VAL A 199 18.96 -18.08 14.74
N ALA A 200 19.80 -17.92 13.69
CA ALA A 200 19.46 -17.08 12.56
C ALA A 200 18.21 -17.58 11.81
N ASN A 201 18.02 -18.89 11.73
CA ASN A 201 16.84 -19.49 11.12
C ASN A 201 15.57 -19.18 11.92
N VAL A 202 15.60 -19.32 13.25
CA VAL A 202 14.48 -18.99 14.13
C VAL A 202 14.14 -17.51 14.04
N LEU A 203 15.14 -16.61 14.14
CA LEU A 203 14.93 -15.18 14.02
C LEU A 203 14.33 -14.78 12.66
N ALA A 204 14.80 -15.40 11.57
CA ALA A 204 14.25 -15.16 10.23
C ALA A 204 12.77 -15.60 10.12
N HIS A 205 12.39 -16.70 10.77
CA HIS A 205 11.00 -17.16 10.80
C HIS A 205 10.14 -16.25 11.65
N ILE A 206 10.58 -15.84 12.86
CA ILE A 206 9.88 -14.90 13.71
C ILE A 206 9.64 -13.60 12.95
N TYR A 207 10.67 -13.03 12.32
CA TYR A 207 10.55 -11.82 11.51
C TYR A 207 9.53 -11.97 10.38
N ALA A 208 9.58 -13.10 9.66
CA ALA A 208 8.65 -13.37 8.57
C ALA A 208 7.18 -13.52 9.06
N TYR A 209 6.96 -14.14 10.22
CA TYR A 209 5.62 -14.25 10.82
C TYR A 209 5.09 -12.91 11.33
N VAL A 210 5.93 -12.11 11.98
CA VAL A 210 5.55 -10.76 12.44
C VAL A 210 5.11 -9.90 11.25
N LEU A 211 5.91 -9.87 10.19
CA LEU A 211 5.53 -9.16 8.97
C LEU A 211 4.24 -9.73 8.36
N PHE A 212 4.08 -11.04 8.30
CA PHE A 212 2.87 -11.67 7.79
C PHE A 212 1.63 -11.23 8.56
N ILE A 213 1.70 -11.19 9.90
CA ILE A 213 0.62 -10.71 10.75
C ILE A 213 0.29 -9.26 10.42
N ILE A 214 1.30 -8.37 10.36
CA ILE A 214 1.09 -6.94 10.05
C ILE A 214 0.38 -6.77 8.70
N TYR A 215 0.75 -7.57 7.68
CA TYR A 215 0.11 -7.49 6.36
C TYR A 215 -1.29 -8.07 6.30
N MET A 216 -1.53 -9.17 7.02
CA MET A 216 -2.81 -9.85 6.96
C MET A 216 -3.86 -9.20 7.86
N THR A 217 -3.44 -8.57 8.94
CA THR A 217 -4.37 -8.04 9.94
C THR A 217 -5.34 -6.99 9.38
N PRO A 218 -4.94 -5.96 8.60
CA PRO A 218 -5.90 -5.01 8.03
C PRO A 218 -6.92 -5.69 7.11
N VAL A 219 -6.49 -6.71 6.37
CA VAL A 219 -7.36 -7.47 5.47
C VAL A 219 -8.41 -8.26 6.27
N VAL A 220 -7.95 -8.97 7.29
CA VAL A 220 -8.83 -9.74 8.18
C VAL A 220 -9.82 -8.80 8.88
N MET A 221 -9.35 -7.64 9.35
CA MET A 221 -10.21 -6.65 10.00
C MET A 221 -11.29 -6.12 9.07
N ILE A 222 -10.94 -5.74 7.83
CA ILE A 222 -11.93 -5.27 6.86
C ILE A 222 -13.00 -6.33 6.64
N VAL A 223 -12.61 -7.60 6.47
CA VAL A 223 -13.55 -8.70 6.28
C VAL A 223 -14.44 -8.88 7.50
N LEU A 224 -13.87 -8.89 8.69
CA LEU A 224 -14.63 -9.06 9.94
C LEU A 224 -15.61 -7.90 10.18
N PHE A 225 -15.16 -6.66 9.97
CA PHE A 225 -16.02 -5.49 10.12
C PHE A 225 -17.09 -5.37 9.03
N ALA A 226 -16.88 -5.96 7.84
CA ALA A 226 -17.93 -6.02 6.81
C ALA A 226 -19.17 -6.79 7.29
N PHE A 227 -19.01 -7.72 8.23
CA PHE A 227 -20.10 -8.50 8.82
C PHE A 227 -20.60 -7.93 10.16
N GLN A 228 -20.09 -6.80 10.63
CA GLN A 228 -20.57 -6.16 11.86
C GLN A 228 -21.70 -5.19 11.56
N ASN A 229 -22.60 -4.99 12.52
CA ASN A 229 -23.61 -3.95 12.41
C ASN A 229 -23.00 -2.53 12.54
N TYR A 230 -23.73 -1.51 12.13
CA TYR A 230 -23.23 -0.13 12.11
C TYR A 230 -22.74 0.40 13.49
N PRO A 231 -23.42 0.17 14.62
CA PRO A 231 -22.92 0.59 15.93
C PRO A 231 -21.55 -0.01 16.26
N ALA A 232 -21.33 -1.30 15.97
CA ALA A 232 -20.06 -1.96 16.21
C ALA A 232 -18.94 -1.41 15.31
N ILE A 233 -19.26 -1.15 14.05
CA ILE A 233 -18.31 -0.50 13.11
C ILE A 233 -17.89 0.88 13.63
N ARG A 234 -18.86 1.66 14.11
CA ARG A 234 -18.62 3.02 14.61
C ARG A 234 -17.79 3.03 15.89
N SER A 235 -18.08 2.11 16.82
CA SER A 235 -17.33 1.96 18.08
C SER A 235 -16.03 1.16 17.92
N LYS A 236 -15.76 0.65 16.71
CA LYS A 236 -14.61 -0.23 16.41
C LYS A 236 -14.52 -1.45 17.33
N THR A 237 -15.65 -1.91 17.83
CA THR A 237 -15.74 -3.11 18.68
C THR A 237 -16.11 -4.32 17.85
N LEU A 238 -15.33 -5.39 17.99
CA LEU A 238 -15.62 -6.67 17.35
C LEU A 238 -16.40 -7.55 18.33
N SER A 239 -17.67 -7.80 18.04
CA SER A 239 -18.52 -8.67 18.85
C SER A 239 -19.13 -9.77 18.01
N MET A 240 -19.05 -11.00 18.50
CA MET A 240 -19.62 -12.16 17.79
C MET A 240 -21.16 -12.09 17.71
N ASP A 241 -21.80 -11.47 18.69
CA ASP A 241 -23.26 -11.34 18.75
C ASP A 241 -23.83 -10.31 17.75
N GLN A 242 -22.95 -9.51 17.16
CA GLN A 242 -23.33 -8.44 16.24
C GLN A 242 -22.98 -8.76 14.76
N PHE A 243 -22.69 -10.03 14.47
CA PHE A 243 -22.49 -10.48 13.09
C PHE A 243 -23.80 -10.47 12.32
N THR A 244 -23.77 -9.78 11.16
CA THR A 244 -24.97 -9.60 10.32
C THR A 244 -24.59 -9.48 8.84
N LEU A 245 -25.51 -9.85 7.96
CA LEU A 245 -25.40 -9.64 6.52
C LEU A 245 -26.10 -8.35 6.07
N ILE A 246 -26.51 -7.50 7.00
CA ILE A 246 -27.31 -6.29 6.72
C ILE A 246 -26.54 -5.31 5.86
N ASN A 247 -25.20 -5.23 6.01
CA ASN A 247 -24.34 -4.39 5.18
C ASN A 247 -24.30 -4.80 3.71
N PHE A 248 -24.68 -6.05 3.41
CA PHE A 248 -24.71 -6.56 2.03
C PHE A 248 -26.09 -6.42 1.41
N PHE A 249 -27.16 -6.83 2.09
CA PHE A 249 -28.49 -6.99 1.52
C PHE A 249 -29.60 -6.24 2.27
N GLY A 250 -29.32 -5.74 3.47
CA GLY A 250 -30.32 -5.14 4.32
C GLY A 250 -30.53 -3.65 4.10
N GLN A 251 -31.59 -3.14 4.72
CA GLN A 251 -31.80 -1.71 4.94
C GLN A 251 -31.98 -1.51 6.44
N GLN A 252 -31.33 -0.51 7.00
CA GLN A 252 -31.42 -0.23 8.42
C GLN A 252 -31.46 1.26 8.65
N ASP A 253 -32.43 1.70 9.44
CA ASP A 253 -32.51 3.07 9.88
C ASP A 253 -31.69 3.27 11.15
N TYR A 254 -30.84 4.27 11.14
CA TYR A 254 -30.03 4.66 12.29
C TYR A 254 -30.29 6.11 12.67
N GLU A 255 -30.37 6.35 13.97
CA GLU A 255 -30.37 7.69 14.51
C GLU A 255 -28.94 8.21 14.63
N PHE A 256 -28.64 9.29 13.94
CA PHE A 256 -27.36 9.97 14.00
C PHE A 256 -27.43 11.17 14.94
N LEU A 257 -26.57 11.21 15.95
CA LEU A 257 -26.34 12.39 16.76
C LEU A 257 -25.46 13.37 15.99
N THR A 258 -26.02 14.53 15.62
CA THR A 258 -25.26 15.58 14.95
C THR A 258 -24.33 16.29 15.95
N ASN A 259 -23.09 16.50 15.58
CA ASN A 259 -21.93 16.92 16.38
C ASN A 259 -21.93 18.41 16.82
N ARG A 260 -23.09 19.06 17.01
CA ARG A 260 -23.20 20.46 17.45
C ARG A 260 -24.07 20.66 18.70
N GLY A 261 -24.05 19.73 19.66
CA GLY A 261 -24.64 19.94 20.98
C GLY A 261 -26.16 20.26 21.01
N LYS A 262 -26.83 20.26 19.87
CA LYS A 262 -28.29 20.34 19.75
C LYS A 262 -28.76 19.01 19.17
N LEU A 263 -29.48 18.26 19.96
CA LEU A 263 -30.19 17.04 19.56
C LEU A 263 -31.04 17.33 18.28
N LYS A 264 -30.45 17.18 17.12
CA LYS A 264 -31.18 16.93 15.89
C LYS A 264 -30.89 15.50 15.51
N THR A 265 -31.76 14.61 15.89
CA THR A 265 -31.81 13.23 15.42
C THR A 265 -32.02 13.28 13.90
N ARG A 266 -31.00 12.96 13.14
CA ARG A 266 -31.15 12.75 11.71
C ARG A 266 -31.30 11.27 11.50
N THR A 267 -32.49 10.81 11.19
CA THR A 267 -32.78 9.46 10.74
C THR A 267 -32.18 9.28 9.35
N GLY A 268 -31.25 8.37 9.18
CA GLY A 268 -30.69 8.02 7.89
C GLY A 268 -30.89 6.52 7.64
N ALA A 269 -31.46 6.20 6.49
CA ALA A 269 -31.50 4.80 6.02
C ALA A 269 -30.13 4.45 5.43
N ILE A 270 -29.50 3.40 5.97
CA ILE A 270 -28.32 2.78 5.38
C ILE A 270 -28.78 1.56 4.61
N SER A 271 -28.64 1.61 3.29
CA SER A 271 -28.89 0.46 2.43
C SER A 271 -27.61 -0.35 2.25
N GLY A 272 -27.74 -1.67 2.31
CA GLY A 272 -26.64 -2.59 2.06
C GLY A 272 -26.09 -2.46 0.63
N LEU A 273 -24.88 -2.98 0.43
CA LEU A 273 -24.11 -2.85 -0.81
C LEU A 273 -24.93 -3.22 -2.06
N PHE A 274 -25.64 -4.34 -2.03
CA PHE A 274 -26.43 -4.85 -3.16
C PHE A 274 -27.87 -4.34 -3.19
N ALA A 275 -28.32 -3.69 -2.10
CA ALA A 275 -29.62 -3.04 -2.05
C ALA A 275 -29.61 -1.63 -2.65
N ASN A 276 -28.42 -1.04 -2.83
CA ASN A 276 -28.25 0.30 -3.40
C ASN A 276 -27.92 0.21 -4.89
N ALA A 277 -28.84 0.66 -5.73
CA ALA A 277 -28.69 0.63 -7.19
C ALA A 277 -27.49 1.43 -7.69
N ASP A 278 -27.18 2.58 -7.06
CA ASP A 278 -26.05 3.44 -7.43
C ASP A 278 -24.72 2.72 -7.14
N THR A 279 -24.64 2.02 -6.02
CA THR A 279 -23.44 1.25 -5.66
C THR A 279 -23.21 0.09 -6.61
N VAL A 280 -24.26 -0.67 -6.95
CA VAL A 280 -24.19 -1.76 -7.92
C VAL A 280 -23.85 -1.22 -9.31
N GLY A 281 -24.44 -0.10 -9.70
CA GLY A 281 -24.11 0.62 -10.93
C GLY A 281 -22.65 1.04 -10.99
N GLY A 282 -22.12 1.60 -9.91
CA GLY A 282 -20.71 1.98 -9.76
C GLY A 282 -19.76 0.80 -9.88
N ILE A 283 -20.07 -0.33 -9.23
CA ILE A 283 -19.29 -1.56 -9.33
C ILE A 283 -19.25 -2.05 -10.80
N ARG A 284 -20.43 -2.17 -11.44
CA ARG A 284 -20.51 -2.60 -12.85
C ARG A 284 -19.70 -1.69 -13.77
N LEU A 285 -19.84 -0.37 -13.60
CA LEU A 285 -19.12 0.62 -14.39
C LEU A 285 -17.60 0.49 -14.20
N SER A 286 -17.14 0.31 -12.97
CA SER A 286 -15.72 0.13 -12.66
C SER A 286 -15.13 -1.11 -13.35
N PHE A 287 -15.85 -2.24 -13.35
CA PHE A 287 -15.42 -3.45 -14.05
C PHE A 287 -15.33 -3.23 -15.56
N VAL A 288 -16.35 -2.63 -16.16
CA VAL A 288 -16.40 -2.36 -17.62
C VAL A 288 -15.26 -1.41 -18.03
N LEU A 289 -15.11 -0.29 -17.30
CA LEU A 289 -14.05 0.68 -17.60
C LEU A 289 -12.66 0.06 -17.45
N SER A 290 -12.43 -0.74 -16.38
CA SER A 290 -11.14 -1.40 -16.18
C SER A 290 -10.81 -2.39 -17.28
N ALA A 291 -11.80 -3.16 -17.74
CA ALA A 291 -11.63 -4.12 -18.83
C ALA A 291 -11.31 -3.40 -20.16
N ILE A 292 -12.04 -2.33 -20.49
CA ILE A 292 -11.81 -1.54 -21.70
C ILE A 292 -10.42 -0.87 -21.63
N ALA A 293 -10.08 -0.23 -20.49
CA ALA A 293 -8.79 0.43 -20.31
C ALA A 293 -7.62 -0.56 -20.43
N ALA A 294 -7.74 -1.76 -19.85
CA ALA A 294 -6.74 -2.80 -19.97
C ALA A 294 -6.56 -3.26 -21.43
N ALA A 295 -7.66 -3.48 -22.14
CA ALA A 295 -7.63 -3.87 -23.56
C ALA A 295 -6.97 -2.79 -24.43
N LEU A 296 -7.34 -1.53 -24.23
CA LEU A 296 -6.76 -0.39 -24.95
C LEU A 296 -5.26 -0.23 -24.65
N ALA A 297 -4.88 -0.34 -23.38
CA ALA A 297 -3.47 -0.27 -22.99
C ALA A 297 -2.63 -1.38 -23.65
N CYS A 298 -3.16 -2.62 -23.65
CA CYS A 298 -2.51 -3.74 -24.33
C CYS A 298 -2.39 -3.50 -25.85
N ALA A 299 -3.45 -2.96 -26.48
CA ALA A 299 -3.44 -2.64 -27.92
C ALA A 299 -2.41 -1.53 -28.26
N ILE A 300 -2.35 -0.46 -27.45
CA ILE A 300 -1.42 0.65 -27.65
C ILE A 300 0.03 0.16 -27.48
N VAL A 301 0.32 -0.55 -26.37
CA VAL A 301 1.67 -1.04 -26.09
C VAL A 301 2.09 -2.12 -27.10
N GLY A 302 1.18 -3.02 -27.46
CA GLY A 302 1.42 -4.04 -28.47
C GLY A 302 1.65 -3.45 -29.87
N GLY A 303 0.86 -2.43 -30.25
CA GLY A 303 1.06 -1.69 -31.50
C GLY A 303 2.38 -0.92 -31.55
N ALA A 304 2.72 -0.21 -30.48
CA ALA A 304 4.00 0.49 -30.35
C ALA A 304 5.19 -0.48 -30.37
N GLY A 305 5.07 -1.64 -29.68
CA GLY A 305 6.11 -2.68 -29.72
C GLY A 305 6.35 -3.24 -31.12
N HIS A 306 5.29 -3.42 -31.92
CA HIS A 306 5.41 -3.90 -33.29
C HIS A 306 6.07 -2.88 -34.26
N THR A 307 6.00 -1.59 -33.94
CA THR A 307 6.64 -0.52 -34.79
C THR A 307 8.11 -0.27 -34.43
N ILE A 308 8.58 -0.77 -33.26
CA ILE A 308 9.96 -0.57 -32.79
C ILE A 308 10.88 -1.77 -33.12
N PHE A 309 10.29 -2.94 -33.42
CA PHE A 309 10.99 -4.15 -33.90
C PHE A 309 10.61 -4.48 -35.36
#